data_d72629a668cc1801b7523bdab90c29fa
#
_entry.id   d72629a668cc1801b7523bdab90c29fa
#
_cell.length_a   1.000
_cell.length_b   1.000
_cell.length_c   1.000
_cell.angle_alpha   90.00
_cell.angle_beta   90.00
_cell.angle_gamma   90.00
#
_symmetry.space_group_name_H-M   'P 1'
#
loop_
_entity.id
_entity.type
_entity.pdbx_description
1 polymer ?
#
loop_
_entity_poly.entity_id
_entity_poly.type
_entity_poly.pdbx_seq_one_letter_code
_entity_poly.pdbx_strand_id
1 'polypeptide(L)'
;MIAVLLLVAVGGWWVGARTAGPAYALGNGLALTPPMGWNDWNSYGCSVSDSLIRQTADKFVSSGLAAAGYQYVNIDDCWMQHSRDSSGNLQPDFAKFPSGISGVAAYVHSKGLKLGIYEDAGTATCAGYPGSLGHEAQDARLFASWGVDYLKYDNCNNAGQTSQQQYIARYTAMRDALAATGRPIVFSICEWGSSSPWTWGANVGNLWRTTGDISASFSSMLSIYRRNVTLAQYAGPGAWNDPDMLEVGRGMSTEEDRTEFSLWAEMAAPLLAGNNLVTASATTLSILGNKAVIAVDQDALGKQGREVSSSGGLHVLTKPLSNGDASVVLFNENSGAATISTTAAAVGKTGSATYTLNDLWTGAVSSTTGTISASVPGHGVVMYRVSGGSSSPSPSPSGSASPSPSPSSSGSGVPVACRVSDVISKWDTGLTANITITNSGSATVSGWSLAFTLPSGQTISNGWNATYSPSSGQVTATNVSYNGTLPPGGSTTIGFQATHTGNAAAPAAFALNGAPCAVS
;
A
#
# COMPACT_ATOMS: atom_id res chain seq x y z
N MET A 1 7.20 73.27 -14.34
CA MET A 1 7.78 71.93 -14.37
C MET A 1 7.24 71.15 -13.20
N ILE A 2 6.29 70.27 -13.48
CA ILE A 2 5.64 69.41 -12.43
C ILE A 2 6.19 68.03 -12.65
N ALA A 3 6.90 67.50 -11.65
CA ALA A 3 7.45 66.13 -11.67
C ALA A 3 6.35 65.16 -11.15
N VAL A 4 5.96 64.23 -12.00
CA VAL A 4 5.06 63.13 -11.65
C VAL A 4 5.90 61.94 -11.19
N LEU A 5 5.78 61.53 -9.92
CA LEU A 5 6.36 60.29 -9.39
C LEU A 5 5.41 59.13 -9.72
N LEU A 6 5.88 58.19 -10.53
CA LEU A 6 5.24 56.89 -10.75
C LEU A 6 5.66 55.93 -9.64
N LEU A 7 4.71 55.52 -8.79
CA LEU A 7 4.85 54.42 -7.85
C LEU A 7 4.55 53.09 -8.57
N VAL A 8 5.58 52.26 -8.77
CA VAL A 8 5.43 50.88 -9.26
C VAL A 8 5.15 49.98 -8.05
N ALA A 9 3.93 49.49 -7.94
CA ALA A 9 3.57 48.47 -6.95
C ALA A 9 4.02 47.10 -7.49
N VAL A 10 5.05 46.50 -6.85
CA VAL A 10 5.47 45.12 -7.12
C VAL A 10 4.55 44.20 -6.30
N GLY A 11 3.54 43.64 -6.97
CA GLY A 11 2.69 42.59 -6.41
C GLY A 11 3.46 41.26 -6.30
N GLY A 12 3.93 40.92 -5.12
CA GLY A 12 4.51 39.60 -4.85
C GLY A 12 3.41 38.53 -4.86
N TRP A 13 3.48 37.63 -5.84
CA TRP A 13 2.64 36.42 -5.85
C TRP A 13 3.22 35.42 -4.85
N TRP A 14 2.54 35.26 -3.73
CA TRP A 14 2.81 34.16 -2.81
C TRP A 14 2.26 32.88 -3.43
N VAL A 15 3.13 32.05 -4.02
CA VAL A 15 2.80 30.66 -4.32
C VAL A 15 2.84 29.91 -3.00
N GLY A 16 1.70 29.76 -2.35
CA GLY A 16 1.57 28.92 -1.19
C GLY A 16 1.88 27.47 -1.58
N ALA A 17 2.94 26.91 -1.02
CA ALA A 17 3.21 25.48 -1.09
C ALA A 17 2.00 24.76 -0.47
N ARG A 18 1.18 24.14 -1.31
CA ARG A 18 0.12 23.23 -0.86
C ARG A 18 0.83 22.01 -0.29
N THR A 19 0.81 21.85 1.02
CA THR A 19 1.15 20.56 1.65
C THR A 19 0.15 19.55 1.12
N ALA A 20 0.64 18.52 0.42
CA ALA A 20 -0.18 17.40 0.01
C ALA A 20 -0.81 16.79 1.28
N GLY A 21 -2.12 16.77 1.34
CA GLY A 21 -2.85 16.06 2.40
C GLY A 21 -2.57 14.56 2.30
N PRO A 22 -2.81 13.80 3.36
CA PRO A 22 -2.63 12.36 3.33
C PRO A 22 -3.43 11.76 2.16
N ALA A 23 -2.77 10.89 1.38
CA ALA A 23 -3.43 10.15 0.32
C ALA A 23 -4.51 9.26 0.95
N TYR A 24 -5.76 9.50 0.61
CA TYR A 24 -6.86 8.61 1.01
C TYR A 24 -6.87 7.45 0.00
N ALA A 25 -6.74 6.21 0.51
CA ALA A 25 -6.88 5.02 -0.31
C ALA A 25 -8.26 4.93 -0.97
N LEU A 26 -8.34 4.29 -2.14
CA LEU A 26 -9.61 3.92 -2.77
C LEU A 26 -10.43 3.10 -1.76
N GLY A 27 -11.58 3.62 -1.31
CA GLY A 27 -12.37 3.07 -0.21
C GLY A 27 -13.09 1.73 -0.51
N ASN A 28 -12.44 0.84 -1.30
CA ASN A 28 -12.97 -0.46 -1.70
C ASN A 28 -12.58 -1.60 -0.73
N GLY A 29 -11.80 -1.34 0.31
CA GLY A 29 -11.37 -2.33 1.31
C GLY A 29 -10.38 -3.37 0.82
N LEU A 30 -9.78 -3.18 -0.37
CA LEU A 30 -8.84 -4.11 -1.00
C LEU A 30 -7.38 -3.68 -0.76
N ALA A 31 -6.46 -4.63 -0.90
CA ALA A 31 -5.02 -4.41 -0.77
C ALA A 31 -4.64 -3.62 0.49
N LEU A 32 -5.24 -3.96 1.65
CA LEU A 32 -4.91 -3.30 2.93
C LEU A 32 -3.46 -3.52 3.35
N THR A 33 -2.84 -4.59 2.88
CA THR A 33 -1.39 -4.80 2.82
C THR A 33 -0.96 -4.90 1.35
N PRO A 34 0.33 -4.71 1.01
CA PRO A 34 0.79 -4.82 -0.37
C PRO A 34 0.41 -6.16 -0.99
N PRO A 35 -0.12 -6.22 -2.22
CA PRO A 35 -0.42 -7.50 -2.88
C PRO A 35 0.82 -8.38 -3.03
N MET A 36 0.66 -9.68 -2.78
CA MET A 36 1.71 -10.68 -2.98
C MET A 36 1.25 -11.69 -4.05
N GLY A 37 2.11 -11.97 -5.02
CA GLY A 37 1.75 -12.84 -6.13
C GLY A 37 2.85 -13.08 -7.14
N TRP A 38 2.45 -13.31 -8.38
CA TRP A 38 3.31 -13.56 -9.51
C TRP A 38 2.65 -13.02 -10.79
N ASN A 39 3.49 -12.65 -11.76
CA ASN A 39 3.06 -12.24 -13.09
C ASN A 39 3.99 -12.90 -14.13
N ASP A 40 3.45 -13.35 -15.25
CA ASP A 40 4.17 -14.14 -16.25
C ASP A 40 5.10 -13.31 -17.15
N TRP A 41 4.87 -11.99 -17.28
CA TRP A 41 5.47 -11.18 -18.33
C TRP A 41 7.00 -11.28 -18.41
N ASN A 42 7.69 -11.04 -17.29
CA ASN A 42 9.14 -10.94 -17.29
C ASN A 42 9.84 -12.24 -17.70
N SER A 43 9.23 -13.40 -17.45
CA SER A 43 9.82 -14.70 -17.81
C SER A 43 9.27 -15.32 -19.08
N TYR A 44 8.05 -14.94 -19.47
CA TYR A 44 7.37 -15.65 -20.56
C TYR A 44 6.87 -14.75 -21.69
N GLY A 45 6.67 -13.44 -21.44
CA GLY A 45 6.09 -12.53 -22.43
C GLY A 45 4.80 -13.12 -23.02
N CYS A 46 4.68 -13.12 -24.33
CA CYS A 46 3.52 -13.70 -25.01
C CYS A 46 3.44 -15.23 -25.01
N SER A 47 4.37 -15.94 -24.37
CA SER A 47 4.34 -17.42 -24.24
C SER A 47 3.48 -17.89 -23.06
N VAL A 48 2.47 -17.12 -22.66
CA VAL A 48 1.51 -17.45 -21.62
C VAL A 48 0.48 -18.47 -22.10
N SER A 49 0.00 -19.33 -21.20
CA SER A 49 -1.04 -20.33 -21.51
C SER A 49 -1.79 -20.79 -20.24
N ASP A 50 -2.98 -21.37 -20.43
CA ASP A 50 -3.76 -22.06 -19.39
C ASP A 50 -2.90 -23.05 -18.58
N SER A 51 -2.12 -23.88 -19.28
CA SER A 51 -1.22 -24.85 -18.63
C SER A 51 -0.17 -24.19 -17.74
N LEU A 52 0.46 -23.09 -18.18
CA LEU A 52 1.44 -22.36 -17.38
C LEU A 52 0.80 -21.78 -16.11
N ILE A 53 -0.35 -21.15 -16.22
CA ILE A 53 -1.04 -20.54 -15.08
C ILE A 53 -1.43 -21.61 -14.04
N ARG A 54 -1.93 -22.77 -14.48
CA ARG A 54 -2.24 -23.88 -13.57
C ARG A 54 -1.00 -24.45 -12.90
N GLN A 55 0.09 -24.67 -13.64
CA GLN A 55 1.35 -25.15 -13.08
C GLN A 55 1.92 -24.15 -12.05
N THR A 56 1.81 -22.85 -12.31
CA THR A 56 2.23 -21.81 -11.37
C THR A 56 1.37 -21.83 -10.12
N ALA A 57 0.04 -21.95 -10.24
CA ALA A 57 -0.87 -22.08 -9.08
C ALA A 57 -0.54 -23.32 -8.24
N ASP A 58 -0.26 -24.46 -8.88
CA ASP A 58 0.17 -25.68 -8.18
C ASP A 58 1.52 -25.49 -7.48
N LYS A 59 2.45 -24.74 -8.11
CA LYS A 59 3.73 -24.43 -7.52
C LYS A 59 3.63 -23.52 -6.32
N PHE A 60 2.72 -22.54 -6.31
CA PHE A 60 2.45 -21.72 -5.12
C PHE A 60 2.11 -22.56 -3.90
N VAL A 61 1.24 -23.55 -4.07
CA VAL A 61 0.83 -24.45 -3.00
C VAL A 61 1.97 -25.38 -2.59
N SER A 62 2.59 -26.07 -3.57
CA SER A 62 3.58 -27.10 -3.32
C SER A 62 4.91 -26.56 -2.77
N SER A 63 5.28 -25.33 -3.09
CA SER A 63 6.48 -24.68 -2.58
C SER A 63 6.32 -24.02 -1.21
N GLY A 64 5.08 -23.86 -0.74
CA GLY A 64 4.77 -23.15 0.49
C GLY A 64 4.62 -21.63 0.33
N LEU A 65 4.75 -21.07 -0.89
CA LEU A 65 4.56 -19.63 -1.12
C LEU A 65 3.14 -19.18 -0.79
N ALA A 66 2.11 -19.98 -1.11
CA ALA A 66 0.74 -19.70 -0.69
C ALA A 66 0.61 -19.57 0.84
N ALA A 67 1.26 -20.48 1.59
CA ALA A 67 1.31 -20.44 3.07
C ALA A 67 2.18 -19.29 3.62
N ALA A 68 3.03 -18.67 2.78
CA ALA A 68 3.80 -17.49 3.11
C ALA A 68 3.04 -16.18 2.82
N GLY A 69 1.86 -16.23 2.17
CA GLY A 69 1.00 -15.08 1.92
C GLY A 69 0.81 -14.71 0.44
N TYR A 70 1.47 -15.40 -0.49
CA TYR A 70 1.26 -15.16 -1.92
C TYR A 70 -0.12 -15.65 -2.35
N GLN A 71 -0.89 -14.77 -3.01
CA GLN A 71 -2.30 -15.02 -3.37
C GLN A 71 -2.59 -14.86 -4.85
N TYR A 72 -1.94 -13.93 -5.54
CA TYR A 72 -2.31 -13.55 -6.90
C TYR A 72 -1.46 -14.28 -7.94
N VAL A 73 -2.12 -14.93 -8.89
CA VAL A 73 -1.51 -15.49 -10.10
C VAL A 73 -2.02 -14.65 -11.27
N ASN A 74 -1.18 -13.75 -11.77
CA ASN A 74 -1.58 -12.76 -12.75
C ASN A 74 -1.15 -13.18 -14.16
N ILE A 75 -2.11 -13.13 -15.08
CA ILE A 75 -1.90 -13.23 -16.52
C ILE A 75 -1.59 -11.82 -17.03
N ASP A 76 -0.48 -11.63 -17.72
CA ASP A 76 -0.12 -10.37 -18.38
C ASP A 76 -0.64 -10.31 -19.82
N ASP A 77 -0.08 -9.46 -20.69
CA ASP A 77 -0.51 -9.24 -22.08
C ASP A 77 -0.51 -10.53 -22.92
N CYS A 78 -1.07 -10.49 -24.12
CA CYS A 78 -1.12 -11.59 -25.08
C CYS A 78 -2.03 -12.79 -24.74
N TRP A 79 -2.94 -12.64 -23.78
CA TRP A 79 -3.91 -13.70 -23.43
C TRP A 79 -5.10 -13.75 -24.40
N MET A 80 -5.40 -12.63 -25.10
CA MET A 80 -6.59 -12.45 -25.90
C MET A 80 -6.34 -12.63 -27.40
N GLN A 81 -7.43 -12.65 -28.18
CA GLN A 81 -7.43 -12.61 -29.64
C GLN A 81 -7.09 -11.19 -30.14
N HIS A 82 -6.58 -11.09 -31.37
CA HIS A 82 -6.28 -9.80 -32.02
C HIS A 82 -7.51 -8.95 -32.39
N SER A 83 -8.71 -9.45 -32.16
CA SER A 83 -9.96 -8.72 -32.40
C SER A 83 -11.02 -9.07 -31.35
N ARG A 84 -11.87 -8.11 -31.07
CA ARG A 84 -13.08 -8.33 -30.28
C ARG A 84 -14.07 -9.16 -31.09
N ASP A 85 -15.02 -9.81 -30.40
CA ASP A 85 -16.12 -10.54 -31.05
C ASP A 85 -17.14 -9.57 -31.70
N SER A 86 -18.16 -10.13 -32.36
CA SER A 86 -19.22 -9.35 -33.02
C SER A 86 -20.07 -8.50 -32.07
N SER A 87 -19.99 -8.75 -30.76
CA SER A 87 -20.63 -7.99 -29.69
C SER A 87 -19.69 -6.98 -29.05
N GLY A 88 -18.44 -6.90 -29.51
CA GLY A 88 -17.41 -6.01 -28.98
C GLY A 88 -16.68 -6.55 -27.74
N ASN A 89 -16.87 -7.80 -27.35
CA ASN A 89 -16.18 -8.39 -26.20
C ASN A 89 -14.76 -8.80 -26.53
N LEU A 90 -13.85 -8.67 -25.57
CA LEU A 90 -12.54 -9.34 -25.60
C LEU A 90 -12.76 -10.86 -25.61
N GLN A 91 -11.89 -11.57 -26.33
CA GLN A 91 -11.96 -13.02 -26.42
C GLN A 91 -10.61 -13.61 -25.97
N PRO A 92 -10.61 -14.67 -25.14
CA PRO A 92 -9.39 -15.43 -24.89
C PRO A 92 -8.82 -16.00 -26.21
N ASP A 93 -7.53 -16.09 -26.32
CA ASP A 93 -6.90 -16.93 -27.35
C ASP A 93 -7.15 -18.41 -26.97
N PHE A 94 -8.16 -19.04 -27.55
CA PHE A 94 -8.53 -20.42 -27.23
C PHE A 94 -7.48 -21.46 -27.59
N ALA A 95 -6.45 -21.12 -28.40
CA ALA A 95 -5.29 -21.98 -28.61
C ALA A 95 -4.39 -21.99 -27.36
N LYS A 96 -4.28 -20.87 -26.67
CA LYS A 96 -3.53 -20.72 -25.40
C LYS A 96 -4.37 -21.06 -24.17
N PHE A 97 -5.64 -20.69 -24.19
CA PHE A 97 -6.59 -20.81 -23.07
C PHE A 97 -7.85 -21.60 -23.49
N PRO A 98 -7.73 -22.91 -23.73
CA PRO A 98 -8.84 -23.72 -24.25
C PRO A 98 -10.04 -23.79 -23.30
N SER A 99 -9.83 -23.59 -21.98
CA SER A 99 -10.93 -23.51 -21.00
C SER A 99 -11.49 -22.10 -20.82
N GLY A 100 -11.02 -21.13 -21.59
CA GLY A 100 -11.29 -19.71 -21.39
C GLY A 100 -10.71 -19.19 -20.06
N ILE A 101 -10.77 -17.87 -19.85
CA ILE A 101 -10.26 -17.26 -18.60
C ILE A 101 -11.06 -17.70 -17.37
N SER A 102 -12.38 -17.90 -17.52
CA SER A 102 -13.23 -18.40 -16.41
C SER A 102 -12.83 -19.81 -15.94
N GLY A 103 -12.43 -20.69 -16.86
CA GLY A 103 -11.95 -22.02 -16.50
C GLY A 103 -10.61 -22.00 -15.77
N VAL A 104 -9.73 -21.07 -16.16
CA VAL A 104 -8.46 -20.81 -15.44
C VAL A 104 -8.74 -20.21 -14.06
N ALA A 105 -9.64 -19.23 -13.96
CA ALA A 105 -10.03 -18.62 -12.69
C ALA A 105 -10.59 -19.67 -11.71
N ALA A 106 -11.50 -20.51 -12.18
CA ALA A 106 -12.05 -21.60 -11.35
C ALA A 106 -10.96 -22.54 -10.82
N TYR A 107 -9.95 -22.86 -11.66
CA TYR A 107 -8.83 -23.68 -11.21
C TYR A 107 -7.97 -22.98 -10.15
N VAL A 108 -7.57 -21.73 -10.38
CA VAL A 108 -6.77 -20.92 -9.46
C VAL A 108 -7.50 -20.78 -8.12
N HIS A 109 -8.80 -20.49 -8.16
CA HIS A 109 -9.66 -20.41 -6.96
C HIS A 109 -9.74 -21.77 -6.22
N SER A 110 -9.76 -22.88 -6.93
CA SER A 110 -9.76 -24.22 -6.30
C SER A 110 -8.51 -24.51 -5.48
N LYS A 111 -7.42 -23.74 -5.71
CA LYS A 111 -6.18 -23.78 -4.93
C LYS A 111 -6.16 -22.79 -3.76
N GLY A 112 -7.24 -22.03 -3.54
CA GLY A 112 -7.32 -20.94 -2.56
C GLY A 112 -6.56 -19.68 -2.97
N LEU A 113 -6.24 -19.54 -4.26
CA LEU A 113 -5.53 -18.41 -4.86
C LEU A 113 -6.49 -17.50 -5.61
N LYS A 114 -6.00 -16.38 -6.11
CA LYS A 114 -6.72 -15.35 -6.85
C LYS A 114 -6.15 -15.18 -8.25
N LEU A 115 -7.00 -14.97 -9.26
CA LEU A 115 -6.57 -14.74 -10.62
C LEU A 115 -6.53 -13.24 -10.93
N GLY A 116 -5.39 -12.78 -11.45
CA GLY A 116 -5.29 -11.46 -12.08
C GLY A 116 -5.27 -11.56 -13.60
N ILE A 117 -5.58 -10.43 -14.24
CA ILE A 117 -5.54 -10.27 -15.68
C ILE A 117 -4.92 -8.92 -16.04
N TYR A 118 -4.51 -8.77 -17.29
CA TYR A 118 -3.95 -7.56 -17.87
C TYR A 118 -4.91 -6.96 -18.90
N GLU A 119 -4.93 -5.63 -18.96
CA GLU A 119 -5.53 -4.84 -20.01
C GLU A 119 -4.85 -3.46 -20.12
N ASP A 120 -5.25 -2.65 -21.11
CA ASP A 120 -4.62 -1.36 -21.42
C ASP A 120 -5.65 -0.22 -21.49
N ALA A 121 -5.29 0.94 -20.96
CA ALA A 121 -6.12 2.16 -21.00
C ALA A 121 -6.13 2.86 -22.37
N GLY A 122 -5.40 2.33 -23.34
CA GLY A 122 -5.33 2.83 -24.71
C GLY A 122 -6.26 2.07 -25.66
N THR A 123 -6.06 2.33 -26.95
CA THR A 123 -6.78 1.67 -28.05
C THR A 123 -6.27 0.26 -28.34
N ALA A 124 -5.02 -0.03 -27.91
CA ALA A 124 -4.40 -1.33 -28.02
C ALA A 124 -3.41 -1.54 -26.88
N THR A 125 -3.19 -2.81 -26.51
CA THR A 125 -2.18 -3.20 -25.51
C THR A 125 -0.75 -2.93 -26.02
N CYS A 126 0.25 -3.12 -25.16
CA CYS A 126 1.64 -2.96 -25.53
C CYS A 126 2.08 -3.96 -26.63
N ALA A 127 1.53 -5.16 -26.63
CA ALA A 127 1.74 -6.17 -27.67
C ALA A 127 0.81 -6.02 -28.89
N GLY A 128 -0.06 -5.00 -28.93
CA GLY A 128 -0.90 -4.70 -30.09
C GLY A 128 -2.25 -5.43 -30.14
N TYR A 129 -2.71 -5.97 -29.03
CA TYR A 129 -4.05 -6.52 -28.87
C TYR A 129 -5.08 -5.43 -28.58
N PRO A 130 -6.41 -5.68 -28.69
CA PRO A 130 -7.42 -4.65 -28.45
C PRO A 130 -7.37 -4.12 -27.00
N GLY A 131 -7.20 -2.81 -26.81
CA GLY A 131 -7.25 -2.15 -25.50
C GLY A 131 -8.68 -1.73 -25.10
N SER A 132 -8.84 -1.27 -23.87
CA SER A 132 -10.15 -0.96 -23.25
C SER A 132 -10.66 0.46 -23.50
N LEU A 133 -9.90 1.35 -24.15
CA LEU A 133 -10.33 2.75 -24.34
C LEU A 133 -11.69 2.83 -25.06
N GLY A 134 -12.72 3.32 -24.34
CA GLY A 134 -14.11 3.38 -24.79
C GLY A 134 -14.90 2.07 -24.62
N HIS A 135 -14.29 1.04 -24.02
CA HIS A 135 -14.91 -0.25 -23.72
C HIS A 135 -14.87 -0.63 -22.24
N GLU A 136 -14.43 0.28 -21.35
CA GLU A 136 -14.12 0.01 -19.95
C GLU A 136 -15.26 -0.69 -19.21
N ALA A 137 -16.50 -0.21 -19.41
CA ALA A 137 -17.68 -0.80 -18.77
C ALA A 137 -18.01 -2.22 -19.29
N GLN A 138 -17.72 -2.51 -20.56
CA GLN A 138 -17.92 -3.82 -21.16
C GLN A 138 -16.88 -4.81 -20.65
N ASP A 139 -15.61 -4.40 -20.67
CA ASP A 139 -14.48 -5.24 -20.28
C ASP A 139 -14.49 -5.52 -18.77
N ALA A 140 -14.80 -4.52 -17.95
CA ALA A 140 -14.94 -4.72 -16.49
C ALA A 140 -16.03 -5.76 -16.15
N ARG A 141 -17.20 -5.71 -16.82
CA ARG A 141 -18.25 -6.75 -16.65
C ARG A 141 -17.76 -8.13 -17.08
N LEU A 142 -16.98 -8.18 -18.15
CA LEU A 142 -16.44 -9.44 -18.67
C LEU A 142 -15.43 -10.04 -17.66
N PHE A 143 -14.49 -9.25 -17.15
CA PHE A 143 -13.54 -9.66 -16.13
C PHE A 143 -14.24 -10.14 -14.85
N ALA A 144 -15.24 -9.40 -14.39
CA ALA A 144 -16.06 -9.81 -13.25
C ALA A 144 -16.77 -11.14 -13.49
N SER A 145 -17.34 -11.35 -14.69
CA SER A 145 -18.03 -12.59 -15.07
C SER A 145 -17.09 -13.81 -15.14
N TRP A 146 -15.82 -13.59 -15.45
CA TRP A 146 -14.80 -14.63 -15.47
C TRP A 146 -14.20 -14.95 -14.10
N GLY A 147 -14.52 -14.15 -13.09
CA GLY A 147 -14.00 -14.36 -11.75
C GLY A 147 -12.60 -13.76 -11.53
N VAL A 148 -12.24 -12.71 -12.24
CA VAL A 148 -10.97 -11.98 -12.05
C VAL A 148 -10.97 -11.26 -10.71
N ASP A 149 -9.82 -11.24 -10.02
CA ASP A 149 -9.63 -10.64 -8.68
C ASP A 149 -8.62 -9.48 -8.67
N TYR A 150 -7.87 -9.30 -9.77
CA TYR A 150 -6.84 -8.28 -9.93
C TYR A 150 -6.75 -7.85 -11.40
N LEU A 151 -6.67 -6.55 -11.66
CA LEU A 151 -6.47 -6.01 -13.00
C LEU A 151 -5.20 -5.15 -13.01
N LYS A 152 -4.17 -5.56 -13.78
CA LYS A 152 -3.07 -4.69 -14.23
C LYS A 152 -3.57 -3.92 -15.44
N TYR A 153 -3.53 -2.58 -15.38
CA TYR A 153 -4.09 -1.71 -16.42
C TYR A 153 -3.01 -0.78 -16.94
N ASP A 154 -2.53 -1.06 -18.14
CA ASP A 154 -1.37 -0.41 -18.75
C ASP A 154 -1.74 0.89 -19.50
N ASN A 155 -0.77 1.49 -20.22
CA ASN A 155 -0.90 2.81 -20.83
C ASN A 155 -0.32 2.90 -22.25
N CYS A 156 -0.13 1.80 -22.95
CA CYS A 156 0.30 1.79 -24.33
C CYS A 156 -0.77 2.36 -25.26
N ASN A 157 -0.40 2.78 -26.46
CA ASN A 157 -1.34 3.20 -27.51
C ASN A 157 -2.45 4.15 -27.03
N ASN A 158 -2.09 5.12 -26.20
CA ASN A 158 -3.00 6.02 -25.49
C ASN A 158 -3.67 7.10 -26.35
N ALA A 159 -3.63 6.97 -27.68
CA ALA A 159 -4.22 7.90 -28.66
C ALA A 159 -3.74 9.37 -28.49
N GLY A 160 -2.52 9.57 -28.02
CA GLY A 160 -1.93 10.91 -27.78
C GLY A 160 -2.46 11.59 -26.51
N GLN A 161 -3.16 10.87 -25.65
CA GLN A 161 -3.68 11.39 -24.38
C GLN A 161 -2.60 11.33 -23.29
N THR A 162 -1.73 12.35 -23.24
CA THR A 162 -0.52 12.37 -22.39
C THR A 162 -0.55 13.39 -21.25
N SER A 163 -1.60 14.19 -21.12
CA SER A 163 -1.74 15.08 -19.96
C SER A 163 -2.17 14.32 -18.70
N GLN A 164 -1.75 14.78 -17.52
CA GLN A 164 -2.12 14.15 -16.25
C GLN A 164 -3.65 14.01 -16.09
N GLN A 165 -4.43 15.01 -16.52
CA GLN A 165 -5.89 14.94 -16.48
C GLN A 165 -6.44 13.80 -17.36
N GLN A 166 -5.85 13.58 -18.53
CA GLN A 166 -6.25 12.49 -19.43
C GLN A 166 -5.88 11.11 -18.84
N TYR A 167 -4.71 10.99 -18.19
CA TYR A 167 -4.37 9.79 -17.42
C TYR A 167 -5.42 9.53 -16.33
N ILE A 168 -5.67 10.51 -15.47
CA ILE A 168 -6.66 10.39 -14.40
C ILE A 168 -8.03 9.99 -14.95
N ALA A 169 -8.48 10.60 -16.05
CA ALA A 169 -9.78 10.32 -16.65
C ALA A 169 -9.89 8.86 -17.13
N ARG A 170 -8.90 8.34 -17.87
CA ARG A 170 -8.91 6.96 -18.39
C ARG A 170 -8.88 5.92 -17.27
N TYR A 171 -7.99 6.10 -16.29
CA TYR A 171 -7.91 5.20 -15.14
C TYR A 171 -9.16 5.29 -14.24
N THR A 172 -9.74 6.48 -14.08
CA THR A 172 -11.01 6.67 -13.37
C THR A 172 -12.17 5.96 -14.07
N ALA A 173 -12.23 6.00 -15.40
CA ALA A 173 -13.26 5.30 -16.17
C ALA A 173 -13.24 3.79 -15.89
N MET A 174 -12.06 3.15 -15.88
CA MET A 174 -11.95 1.72 -15.55
C MET A 174 -12.25 1.46 -14.07
N ARG A 175 -11.75 2.30 -13.13
CA ARG A 175 -12.11 2.21 -11.70
C ARG A 175 -13.62 2.16 -11.51
N ASP A 176 -14.34 3.09 -12.11
CA ASP A 176 -15.80 3.23 -11.97
C ASP A 176 -16.52 2.04 -12.62
N ALA A 177 -16.00 1.56 -13.77
CA ALA A 177 -16.50 0.36 -14.44
C ALA A 177 -16.32 -0.89 -13.57
N LEU A 178 -15.16 -1.08 -12.95
CA LEU A 178 -14.91 -2.19 -12.02
C LEU A 178 -15.82 -2.11 -10.80
N ALA A 179 -15.97 -0.94 -10.19
CA ALA A 179 -16.85 -0.72 -9.04
C ALA A 179 -18.31 -1.04 -9.37
N ALA A 180 -18.78 -0.68 -10.56
CA ALA A 180 -20.15 -0.96 -11.03
C ALA A 180 -20.46 -2.45 -11.20
N THR A 181 -19.44 -3.31 -11.29
CA THR A 181 -19.64 -4.77 -11.35
C THR A 181 -20.05 -5.39 -10.02
N GLY A 182 -19.73 -4.73 -8.90
CA GLY A 182 -19.88 -5.25 -7.54
C GLY A 182 -18.87 -6.34 -7.15
N ARG A 183 -17.98 -6.78 -8.06
CA ARG A 183 -16.93 -7.73 -7.75
C ARG A 183 -15.71 -7.00 -7.16
N PRO A 184 -15.11 -7.50 -6.04
CA PRO A 184 -13.89 -6.94 -5.48
C PRO A 184 -12.68 -7.29 -6.36
N ILE A 185 -12.23 -6.34 -7.18
CA ILE A 185 -11.07 -6.47 -8.08
C ILE A 185 -10.01 -5.45 -7.65
N VAL A 186 -8.81 -5.92 -7.29
CA VAL A 186 -7.67 -5.04 -7.03
C VAL A 186 -7.28 -4.35 -8.33
N PHE A 187 -7.16 -3.02 -8.30
CA PHE A 187 -6.85 -2.23 -9.47
C PHE A 187 -5.42 -1.67 -9.40
N SER A 188 -4.59 -2.10 -10.35
CA SER A 188 -3.18 -1.74 -10.48
C SER A 188 -2.98 -0.81 -11.66
N ILE A 189 -2.56 0.42 -11.38
CA ILE A 189 -2.28 1.47 -12.36
C ILE A 189 -0.86 1.29 -12.90
N CYS A 190 -0.72 1.08 -14.21
CA CYS A 190 0.57 0.86 -14.87
C CYS A 190 0.83 1.93 -15.94
N GLU A 191 1.13 3.18 -15.50
CA GLU A 191 1.47 4.29 -16.39
C GLU A 191 2.94 4.74 -16.24
N TRP A 192 3.76 3.86 -15.65
CA TRP A 192 5.24 3.97 -15.56
C TRP A 192 5.76 5.21 -14.83
N GLY A 193 4.96 5.83 -13.97
CA GLY A 193 5.32 7.06 -13.26
C GLY A 193 5.27 8.33 -14.13
N SER A 194 4.76 8.23 -15.37
CA SER A 194 4.79 9.32 -16.37
C SER A 194 4.01 10.56 -15.94
N SER A 195 2.87 10.37 -15.25
CA SER A 195 2.02 11.48 -14.78
C SER A 195 2.07 11.68 -13.26
N SER A 196 3.11 11.16 -12.59
CA SER A 196 3.25 11.19 -11.14
C SER A 196 2.07 10.54 -10.41
N PRO A 197 1.76 9.26 -10.67
CA PRO A 197 0.56 8.57 -10.20
C PRO A 197 0.46 8.52 -8.68
N TRP A 198 1.55 8.59 -7.95
CA TRP A 198 1.57 8.72 -6.49
C TRP A 198 0.82 9.95 -5.97
N THR A 199 0.60 11.00 -6.80
CA THR A 199 -0.12 12.20 -6.39
C THR A 199 -1.64 12.09 -6.53
N TRP A 200 -2.15 11.13 -7.30
CA TRP A 200 -3.57 10.98 -7.60
C TRP A 200 -4.07 9.54 -7.53
N GLY A 201 -3.17 8.55 -7.65
CA GLY A 201 -3.51 7.13 -7.80
C GLY A 201 -4.27 6.56 -6.61
N ALA A 202 -4.03 7.06 -5.39
CA ALA A 202 -4.71 6.59 -4.18
C ALA A 202 -6.24 6.71 -4.23
N ASN A 203 -6.78 7.65 -5.02
CA ASN A 203 -8.22 7.79 -5.24
C ASN A 203 -8.74 6.97 -6.43
N VAL A 204 -7.85 6.31 -7.18
CA VAL A 204 -8.19 5.66 -8.46
C VAL A 204 -7.90 4.17 -8.44
N GLY A 205 -6.78 3.74 -7.88
CA GLY A 205 -6.37 2.34 -7.79
C GLY A 205 -5.79 1.99 -6.43
N ASN A 206 -5.48 0.72 -6.24
CA ASN A 206 -4.91 0.19 -5.01
C ASN A 206 -3.37 0.21 -4.99
N LEU A 207 -2.76 0.29 -6.16
CA LEU A 207 -1.32 0.43 -6.35
C LEU A 207 -1.03 1.09 -7.69
N TRP A 208 0.17 1.63 -7.85
CA TRP A 208 0.58 2.32 -9.08
C TRP A 208 2.08 2.19 -9.31
N ARG A 209 2.47 1.87 -10.55
CA ARG A 209 3.85 1.84 -11.00
C ARG A 209 4.48 3.23 -10.88
N THR A 210 5.68 3.28 -10.29
CA THR A 210 6.40 4.54 -10.04
C THR A 210 7.49 4.82 -11.07
N THR A 211 7.83 3.83 -11.89
CA THR A 211 8.89 3.86 -12.91
C THR A 211 8.51 3.04 -14.13
N GLY A 212 9.31 3.14 -15.20
CA GLY A 212 9.34 2.16 -16.30
C GLY A 212 9.71 0.76 -15.82
N ASP A 213 9.70 -0.18 -16.75
CA ASP A 213 9.84 -1.61 -16.46
C ASP A 213 11.23 -1.98 -15.93
N ILE A 214 11.22 -2.90 -14.95
CA ILE A 214 12.43 -3.48 -14.38
C ILE A 214 13.04 -4.51 -15.34
N SER A 215 14.36 -4.65 -15.28
CA SER A 215 15.09 -5.75 -15.90
C SER A 215 15.95 -6.47 -14.87
N ALA A 216 16.27 -7.74 -15.12
CA ALA A 216 17.03 -8.61 -14.22
C ALA A 216 18.51 -8.17 -14.11
N SER A 217 18.72 -6.99 -13.52
CA SER A 217 20.06 -6.45 -13.26
C SER A 217 20.06 -5.57 -12.03
N PHE A 218 21.15 -5.59 -11.27
CA PHE A 218 21.33 -4.75 -10.09
C PHE A 218 21.16 -3.25 -10.42
N SER A 219 21.66 -2.79 -11.56
CA SER A 219 21.57 -1.39 -11.97
C SER A 219 20.12 -0.94 -12.22
N SER A 220 19.29 -1.81 -12.82
CA SER A 220 17.87 -1.54 -13.00
C SER A 220 17.14 -1.49 -11.66
N MET A 221 17.32 -2.50 -10.82
CA MET A 221 16.76 -2.56 -9.46
C MET A 221 17.15 -1.32 -8.64
N LEU A 222 18.43 -0.94 -8.65
CA LEU A 222 18.95 0.22 -7.92
C LEU A 222 18.33 1.54 -8.40
N SER A 223 18.16 1.70 -9.72
CA SER A 223 17.54 2.90 -10.30
C SER A 223 16.09 3.06 -9.84
N ILE A 224 15.34 1.95 -9.82
CA ILE A 224 13.95 1.89 -9.40
C ILE A 224 13.82 2.13 -7.88
N TYR A 225 14.67 1.46 -7.08
CA TYR A 225 14.77 1.70 -5.64
C TYR A 225 14.93 3.19 -5.32
N ARG A 226 15.95 3.84 -5.94
CA ARG A 226 16.24 5.26 -5.71
C ARG A 226 15.05 6.18 -6.01
N ARG A 227 14.21 5.81 -6.94
CA ARG A 227 12.98 6.54 -7.22
C ARG A 227 11.90 6.25 -6.18
N ASN A 228 11.63 4.97 -5.94
CA ASN A 228 10.49 4.54 -5.11
C ASN A 228 10.67 4.90 -3.63
N VAL A 229 11.89 4.84 -3.09
CA VAL A 229 12.18 5.14 -1.67
C VAL A 229 11.82 6.58 -1.28
N THR A 230 11.84 7.51 -2.23
CA THR A 230 11.50 8.93 -2.00
C THR A 230 9.99 9.19 -1.93
N LEU A 231 9.16 8.19 -2.19
CA LEU A 231 7.70 8.33 -2.33
C LEU A 231 6.92 7.83 -1.10
N ALA A 232 7.60 7.55 0.01
CA ALA A 232 7.02 6.94 1.21
C ALA A 232 5.76 7.66 1.75
N GLN A 233 5.66 8.98 1.59
CA GLN A 233 4.53 9.79 2.05
C GLN A 233 3.23 9.53 1.29
N TYR A 234 3.29 8.87 0.14
CA TYR A 234 2.12 8.59 -0.70
C TYR A 234 1.55 7.20 -0.51
N ALA A 235 2.30 6.28 0.12
CA ALA A 235 1.87 4.91 0.35
C ALA A 235 1.17 4.73 1.70
N GLY A 236 0.21 3.82 1.74
CA GLY A 236 -0.52 3.43 2.93
C GLY A 236 -1.50 2.29 2.65
N PRO A 237 -2.23 1.78 3.65
CA PRO A 237 -3.17 0.69 3.47
C PRO A 237 -4.15 0.94 2.33
N GLY A 238 -4.20 0.02 1.37
CA GLY A 238 -5.04 0.12 0.17
C GLY A 238 -4.52 1.04 -0.94
N ALA A 239 -3.29 1.58 -0.79
CA ALA A 239 -2.70 2.54 -1.72
C ALA A 239 -1.17 2.42 -1.71
N TRP A 240 -0.57 1.75 -2.70
CA TRP A 240 0.83 1.35 -2.65
C TRP A 240 1.64 1.88 -3.84
N ASN A 241 2.84 2.38 -3.55
CA ASN A 241 3.85 2.60 -4.58
C ASN A 241 4.36 1.25 -5.09
N ASP A 242 4.31 1.05 -6.38
CA ASP A 242 4.73 -0.19 -7.03
C ASP A 242 6.04 0.04 -7.81
N PRO A 243 7.18 -0.49 -7.33
CA PRO A 243 8.46 -0.40 -8.01
C PRO A 243 8.63 -1.43 -9.12
N ASP A 244 7.59 -2.18 -9.48
CA ASP A 244 7.57 -3.30 -10.40
C ASP A 244 7.85 -4.67 -9.74
N MET A 245 7.74 -5.70 -10.55
CA MET A 245 7.92 -7.10 -10.16
C MET A 245 9.33 -7.38 -9.62
N LEU A 246 9.41 -8.44 -8.80
CA LEU A 246 10.67 -8.97 -8.30
C LEU A 246 11.39 -9.78 -9.40
N GLU A 247 12.66 -9.48 -9.59
CA GLU A 247 13.57 -10.19 -10.51
C GLU A 247 14.34 -11.34 -9.83
N VAL A 248 14.01 -11.67 -8.59
CA VAL A 248 14.65 -12.73 -7.79
C VAL A 248 14.75 -14.03 -8.55
N GLY A 249 15.99 -14.52 -8.74
CA GLY A 249 16.27 -15.78 -9.46
C GLY A 249 16.25 -15.66 -10.98
N ARG A 250 16.30 -14.44 -11.54
CA ARG A 250 16.30 -14.20 -13.00
C ARG A 250 17.67 -13.80 -13.58
N GLY A 251 18.74 -13.84 -12.79
CA GLY A 251 20.09 -13.59 -13.30
C GLY A 251 20.96 -12.69 -12.43
N MET A 252 20.40 -12.05 -11.43
CA MET A 252 21.14 -11.38 -10.37
C MET A 252 21.83 -12.42 -9.47
N SER A 253 22.86 -12.03 -8.73
CA SER A 253 23.47 -12.87 -7.71
C SER A 253 22.52 -13.09 -6.54
N THR A 254 22.79 -14.12 -5.72
CA THR A 254 21.97 -14.40 -4.52
C THR A 254 21.93 -13.21 -3.54
N GLU A 255 23.03 -12.46 -3.44
CA GLU A 255 23.07 -11.27 -2.59
C GLU A 255 22.23 -10.14 -3.17
N GLU A 256 22.25 -9.93 -4.48
CA GLU A 256 21.42 -8.93 -5.16
C GLU A 256 19.94 -9.32 -5.11
N ASP A 257 19.60 -10.61 -5.26
CA ASP A 257 18.25 -11.14 -5.08
C ASP A 257 17.71 -10.86 -3.65
N ARG A 258 18.54 -11.09 -2.62
CA ARG A 258 18.19 -10.77 -1.23
C ARG A 258 18.04 -9.27 -1.02
N THR A 259 18.88 -8.48 -1.67
CA THR A 259 18.82 -7.03 -1.61
C THR A 259 17.52 -6.50 -2.19
N GLU A 260 17.15 -6.94 -3.39
CA GLU A 260 15.88 -6.58 -4.00
C GLU A 260 14.70 -6.93 -3.08
N PHE A 261 14.63 -8.16 -2.60
CA PHE A 261 13.54 -8.63 -1.75
C PHE A 261 13.45 -7.85 -0.43
N SER A 262 14.60 -7.51 0.18
CA SER A 262 14.66 -6.71 1.40
C SER A 262 14.21 -5.26 1.19
N LEU A 263 14.66 -4.63 0.09
CA LEU A 263 14.31 -3.26 -0.24
C LEU A 263 12.82 -3.12 -0.61
N TRP A 264 12.26 -4.08 -1.39
CA TRP A 264 10.83 -4.10 -1.69
C TRP A 264 10.00 -4.26 -0.42
N ALA A 265 10.36 -5.19 0.47
CA ALA A 265 9.67 -5.39 1.75
C ALA A 265 9.78 -4.17 2.68
N GLU A 266 10.96 -3.54 2.75
CA GLU A 266 11.14 -2.30 3.52
C GLU A 266 10.28 -1.18 2.97
N MET A 267 10.16 -1.07 1.64
CA MET A 267 9.33 -0.07 0.98
C MET A 267 7.84 -0.39 0.99
N ALA A 268 7.38 -1.49 1.60
CA ALA A 268 5.98 -1.94 1.55
C ALA A 268 5.46 -2.00 0.10
N ALA A 269 6.27 -2.55 -0.78
CA ALA A 269 5.96 -2.68 -2.19
C ALA A 269 5.19 -3.98 -2.48
N PRO A 270 4.36 -4.04 -3.53
CA PRO A 270 3.80 -5.30 -3.96
C PRO A 270 4.89 -6.36 -4.21
N LEU A 271 4.80 -7.52 -3.57
CA LEU A 271 5.74 -8.63 -3.74
C LEU A 271 5.23 -9.55 -4.87
N LEU A 272 5.35 -9.08 -6.11
CA LEU A 272 4.94 -9.82 -7.31
C LEU A 272 6.17 -10.42 -7.98
N ALA A 273 6.36 -11.74 -7.90
CA ALA A 273 7.48 -12.43 -8.53
C ALA A 273 7.34 -12.45 -10.06
N GLY A 274 8.40 -12.09 -10.80
CA GLY A 274 8.46 -12.12 -12.27
C GLY A 274 9.20 -13.32 -12.85
N ASN A 275 9.65 -14.25 -12.00
CA ASN A 275 10.50 -15.38 -12.41
C ASN A 275 9.71 -16.60 -12.90
N ASN A 276 10.41 -17.57 -13.49
CA ASN A 276 9.85 -18.89 -13.77
C ASN A 276 9.74 -19.69 -12.47
N LEU A 277 8.60 -19.56 -11.78
CA LEU A 277 8.36 -20.27 -10.51
C LEU A 277 8.33 -21.80 -10.69
N VAL A 278 7.89 -22.32 -11.83
CA VAL A 278 7.76 -23.77 -12.06
C VAL A 278 9.11 -24.46 -11.91
N THR A 279 10.17 -23.82 -12.41
CA THR A 279 11.54 -24.35 -12.37
C THR A 279 12.45 -23.63 -11.36
N ALA A 280 11.88 -22.76 -10.51
CA ALA A 280 12.64 -21.97 -9.55
C ALA A 280 13.50 -22.84 -8.63
N SER A 281 14.74 -22.40 -8.37
CA SER A 281 15.67 -23.06 -7.48
C SER A 281 15.20 -23.04 -6.01
N ALA A 282 15.73 -23.93 -5.19
CA ALA A 282 15.46 -23.91 -3.75
C ALA A 282 15.90 -22.58 -3.11
N THR A 283 17.01 -22.00 -3.59
CA THR A 283 17.49 -20.68 -3.12
C THR A 283 16.49 -19.58 -3.45
N THR A 284 16.04 -19.50 -4.71
CA THR A 284 15.00 -18.55 -5.15
C THR A 284 13.74 -18.67 -4.30
N LEU A 285 13.23 -19.90 -4.11
CA LEU A 285 12.05 -20.15 -3.30
C LEU A 285 12.26 -19.80 -1.82
N SER A 286 13.48 -19.98 -1.29
CA SER A 286 13.80 -19.61 0.10
C SER A 286 13.84 -18.09 0.29
N ILE A 287 14.30 -17.33 -0.70
CA ILE A 287 14.29 -15.87 -0.67
C ILE A 287 12.84 -15.37 -0.72
N LEU A 288 12.07 -15.77 -1.74
CA LEU A 288 10.67 -15.37 -1.90
C LEU A 288 9.79 -15.80 -0.72
N GLY A 289 10.12 -16.93 -0.07
CA GLY A 289 9.37 -17.48 1.07
C GLY A 289 9.87 -17.06 2.45
N ASN A 290 10.80 -16.10 2.56
CA ASN A 290 11.33 -15.64 3.86
C ASN A 290 10.25 -14.93 4.67
N LYS A 291 9.61 -15.66 5.58
CA LYS A 291 8.49 -15.14 6.40
C LYS A 291 8.86 -13.97 7.28
N ALA A 292 10.12 -13.85 7.72
CA ALA A 292 10.55 -12.77 8.59
C ALA A 292 10.62 -11.44 7.81
N VAL A 293 11.10 -11.47 6.57
CA VAL A 293 11.12 -10.31 5.66
C VAL A 293 9.71 -9.99 5.17
N ILE A 294 8.91 -11.01 4.79
CA ILE A 294 7.49 -10.84 4.41
C ILE A 294 6.70 -10.16 5.54
N ALA A 295 6.94 -10.51 6.81
CA ALA A 295 6.26 -9.90 7.94
C ALA A 295 6.57 -8.40 8.11
N VAL A 296 7.70 -7.92 7.58
CA VAL A 296 7.99 -6.49 7.50
C VAL A 296 7.16 -5.83 6.39
N ASP A 297 7.11 -6.46 5.22
CA ASP A 297 6.29 -5.96 4.10
C ASP A 297 4.82 -5.85 4.47
N GLN A 298 4.27 -6.92 5.02
CA GLN A 298 2.85 -7.11 5.36
C GLN A 298 2.45 -6.52 6.71
N ASP A 299 3.31 -5.70 7.34
CA ASP A 299 2.99 -5.11 8.65
C ASP A 299 1.75 -4.22 8.58
N ALA A 300 0.81 -4.45 9.51
CA ALA A 300 -0.51 -3.83 9.54
C ALA A 300 -0.49 -2.30 9.73
N LEU A 301 0.64 -1.70 10.17
CA LEU A 301 0.79 -0.25 10.21
C LEU A 301 0.77 0.37 8.79
N GLY A 302 1.08 -0.44 7.77
CA GLY A 302 1.01 -0.05 6.36
C GLY A 302 1.90 1.14 6.00
N LYS A 303 3.06 1.27 6.63
CA LYS A 303 4.00 2.36 6.34
C LYS A 303 5.10 1.88 5.40
N GLN A 304 5.35 2.64 4.37
CA GLN A 304 6.56 2.46 3.58
C GLN A 304 7.77 2.93 4.39
N GLY A 305 8.85 2.14 4.38
CA GLY A 305 10.13 2.51 4.96
C GLY A 305 10.77 3.68 4.23
N ARG A 306 11.65 4.39 4.91
CA ARG A 306 12.33 5.58 4.39
C ARG A 306 13.82 5.50 4.66
N GLU A 307 14.58 6.14 3.82
CA GLU A 307 16.01 6.35 4.02
C GLU A 307 16.24 7.38 5.14
N VAL A 308 17.08 7.04 6.10
CA VAL A 308 17.49 7.94 7.20
C VAL A 308 18.89 8.47 7.01
N SER A 309 19.74 7.76 6.26
CA SER A 309 21.03 8.27 5.83
C SER A 309 21.49 7.58 4.55
N SER A 310 22.23 8.34 3.71
CA SER A 310 22.87 7.86 2.49
C SER A 310 24.16 8.64 2.29
N SER A 311 25.29 7.93 2.17
CA SER A 311 26.58 8.53 1.90
C SER A 311 27.54 7.53 1.27
N GLY A 312 28.16 7.89 0.16
CA GLY A 312 29.17 7.06 -0.50
C GLY A 312 28.66 5.69 -0.94
N GLY A 313 27.36 5.58 -1.31
CA GLY A 313 26.74 4.32 -1.69
C GLY A 313 26.39 3.39 -0.52
N LEU A 314 26.41 3.92 0.71
CA LEU A 314 26.00 3.20 1.92
C LEU A 314 24.71 3.82 2.45
N HIS A 315 23.67 3.00 2.62
CA HIS A 315 22.33 3.45 2.95
C HIS A 315 21.84 2.82 4.25
N VAL A 316 21.09 3.59 5.01
CA VAL A 316 20.33 3.12 6.17
C VAL A 316 18.86 3.46 5.97
N LEU A 317 18.00 2.46 5.98
CA LEU A 317 16.56 2.64 5.93
C LEU A 317 15.93 2.21 7.24
N THR A 318 14.75 2.74 7.52
CA THR A 318 13.93 2.31 8.66
C THR A 318 12.45 2.34 8.34
N LYS A 319 11.72 1.36 8.86
CA LYS A 319 10.26 1.23 8.77
C LYS A 319 9.71 0.96 10.17
N PRO A 320 8.82 1.82 10.70
CA PRO A 320 8.13 1.52 11.95
C PRO A 320 7.14 0.37 11.74
N LEU A 321 7.04 -0.51 12.72
CA LEU A 321 6.15 -1.67 12.70
C LEU A 321 5.02 -1.49 13.73
N SER A 322 3.88 -2.13 13.47
CA SER A 322 2.64 -1.98 14.24
C SER A 322 2.76 -2.36 15.72
N ASN A 323 3.71 -3.25 16.06
CA ASN A 323 3.97 -3.67 17.45
C ASN A 323 4.97 -2.75 18.19
N GLY A 324 5.38 -1.63 17.59
CA GLY A 324 6.37 -0.73 18.16
C GLY A 324 7.83 -1.10 17.90
N ASP A 325 8.11 -2.19 17.17
CA ASP A 325 9.45 -2.47 16.64
C ASP A 325 9.78 -1.56 15.45
N ALA A 326 11.00 -1.66 14.97
CA ALA A 326 11.40 -1.06 13.70
C ALA A 326 12.11 -2.10 12.84
N SER A 327 11.84 -2.10 11.53
CA SER A 327 12.75 -2.69 10.56
C SER A 327 13.87 -1.71 10.28
N VAL A 328 15.08 -2.23 10.10
CA VAL A 328 16.28 -1.46 9.76
C VAL A 328 17.04 -2.20 8.68
N VAL A 329 17.21 -1.56 7.53
CA VAL A 329 18.02 -2.08 6.43
C VAL A 329 19.32 -1.30 6.32
N LEU A 330 20.43 -2.01 6.37
CA LEU A 330 21.77 -1.53 6.05
C LEU A 330 22.08 -2.04 4.64
N PHE A 331 22.12 -1.15 3.66
CA PHE A 331 22.29 -1.49 2.24
C PHE A 331 23.59 -0.88 1.68
N ASN A 332 24.36 -1.69 0.98
CA ASN A 332 25.60 -1.32 0.33
C ASN A 332 25.46 -1.45 -1.20
N GLU A 333 25.39 -0.33 -1.90
CA GLU A 333 25.30 -0.33 -3.36
C GLU A 333 26.66 -0.50 -4.07
N ASN A 334 27.79 -0.40 -3.31
CA ASN A 334 29.13 -0.58 -3.85
C ASN A 334 29.45 -2.07 -4.06
N SER A 335 30.42 -2.37 -4.91
CA SER A 335 30.83 -3.75 -5.21
C SER A 335 31.69 -4.42 -4.11
N GLY A 336 32.32 -3.66 -3.24
CA GLY A 336 33.13 -4.16 -2.11
C GLY A 336 32.35 -4.17 -0.80
N ALA A 337 32.66 -5.10 0.11
CA ALA A 337 32.05 -5.12 1.44
C ALA A 337 32.41 -3.85 2.23
N ALA A 338 31.47 -3.33 3.01
CA ALA A 338 31.65 -2.15 3.83
C ALA A 338 30.94 -2.28 5.18
N THR A 339 31.48 -1.63 6.23
CA THR A 339 30.77 -1.52 7.50
C THR A 339 29.80 -0.35 7.45
N ILE A 340 28.52 -0.63 7.71
CA ILE A 340 27.48 0.40 7.83
C ILE A 340 27.05 0.46 9.29
N SER A 341 26.96 1.68 9.81
CA SER A 341 26.60 1.92 11.21
C SER A 341 25.53 3.00 11.32
N THR A 342 24.61 2.81 12.26
CA THR A 342 23.59 3.79 12.65
C THR A 342 23.35 3.70 14.16
N THR A 343 22.38 4.44 14.66
CA THR A 343 21.98 4.37 16.07
C THR A 343 20.50 4.01 16.21
N ALA A 344 20.13 3.40 17.33
CA ALA A 344 18.74 3.12 17.66
C ALA A 344 17.88 4.40 17.58
N ALA A 345 18.40 5.53 18.08
CA ALA A 345 17.71 6.82 18.02
C ALA A 345 17.46 7.30 16.57
N ALA A 346 18.44 7.14 15.67
CA ALA A 346 18.31 7.55 14.26
C ALA A 346 17.22 6.75 13.52
N VAL A 347 16.99 5.49 13.92
CA VAL A 347 15.94 4.63 13.37
C VAL A 347 14.63 4.68 14.16
N GLY A 348 14.47 5.70 15.00
CA GLY A 348 13.21 5.94 15.73
C GLY A 348 13.04 5.12 17.00
N LYS A 349 14.09 4.43 17.49
CA LYS A 349 14.03 3.62 18.73
C LYS A 349 14.72 4.37 19.88
N THR A 350 13.95 4.71 20.92
CA THR A 350 14.43 5.46 22.09
C THR A 350 13.91 4.86 23.40
N GLY A 351 14.45 5.27 24.53
CA GLY A 351 13.88 4.95 25.85
C GLY A 351 14.19 3.56 26.40
N SER A 352 15.14 2.82 25.80
CA SER A 352 15.63 1.56 26.36
C SER A 352 17.12 1.60 26.67
N ALA A 353 17.54 0.91 27.72
CA ALA A 353 18.95 0.71 28.03
C ALA A 353 19.62 -0.26 27.04
N THR A 354 18.84 -1.18 26.46
CA THR A 354 19.30 -2.17 25.47
C THR A 354 18.22 -2.41 24.42
N TYR A 355 18.65 -2.71 23.20
CA TYR A 355 17.79 -3.08 22.07
C TYR A 355 18.19 -4.46 21.57
N THR A 356 17.22 -5.27 21.19
CA THR A 356 17.44 -6.57 20.54
C THR A 356 17.45 -6.36 19.01
N LEU A 357 18.46 -6.92 18.36
CA LEU A 357 18.62 -6.96 16.92
C LEU A 357 18.39 -8.41 16.46
N ASN A 358 17.33 -8.66 15.72
CA ASN A 358 17.08 -9.94 15.06
C ASN A 358 17.36 -9.80 13.57
N ASP A 359 18.40 -10.47 13.08
CA ASP A 359 18.73 -10.52 11.65
C ASP A 359 17.71 -11.39 10.93
N LEU A 360 16.98 -10.82 9.97
CA LEU A 360 15.84 -11.46 9.30
C LEU A 360 16.28 -12.47 8.23
N TRP A 361 17.56 -12.49 7.86
CA TRP A 361 18.10 -13.45 6.91
C TRP A 361 18.75 -14.65 7.59
N THR A 362 19.47 -14.41 8.66
CA THR A 362 20.21 -15.47 9.38
C THR A 362 19.47 -16.01 10.60
N GLY A 363 18.50 -15.27 11.13
CA GLY A 363 17.83 -15.56 12.38
C GLY A 363 18.70 -15.30 13.62
N ALA A 364 19.89 -14.74 13.44
CA ALA A 364 20.79 -14.42 14.55
C ALA A 364 20.21 -13.29 15.41
N VAL A 365 20.28 -13.47 16.73
CA VAL A 365 19.81 -12.50 17.70
C VAL A 365 21.01 -11.95 18.48
N SER A 366 21.10 -10.63 18.56
CA SER A 366 22.09 -9.92 19.33
C SER A 366 21.45 -8.75 20.09
N SER A 367 22.23 -8.06 20.94
CA SER A 367 21.77 -6.87 21.65
C SER A 367 22.76 -5.73 21.53
N THR A 368 22.25 -4.50 21.63
CA THR A 368 23.07 -3.28 21.61
C THR A 368 22.53 -2.26 22.62
N THR A 369 23.41 -1.41 23.12
CA THR A 369 23.03 -0.24 23.95
C THR A 369 22.70 1.00 23.11
N GLY A 370 22.73 0.88 21.77
CA GLY A 370 22.31 1.97 20.88
C GLY A 370 22.98 1.98 19.51
N THR A 371 24.18 1.42 19.33
CA THR A 371 24.83 1.33 18.01
C THR A 371 24.32 0.10 17.26
N ILE A 372 23.84 0.28 16.03
CA ILE A 372 23.47 -0.77 15.10
C ILE A 372 24.50 -0.76 13.98
N SER A 373 25.25 -1.85 13.83
CA SER A 373 26.36 -1.91 12.86
C SER A 373 26.52 -3.32 12.32
N ALA A 374 26.85 -3.42 11.02
CA ALA A 374 27.17 -4.68 10.37
C ALA A 374 28.20 -4.49 9.25
N SER A 375 28.97 -5.55 8.95
CA SER A 375 29.68 -5.67 7.69
C SER A 375 28.68 -6.14 6.62
N VAL A 376 28.47 -5.31 5.60
CA VAL A 376 27.49 -5.56 4.53
C VAL A 376 28.24 -5.91 3.24
N PRO A 377 27.97 -7.06 2.62
CA PRO A 377 28.60 -7.42 1.34
C PRO A 377 28.41 -6.36 0.27
N GLY A 378 29.21 -6.39 -0.78
CA GLY A 378 28.96 -5.59 -1.97
C GLY A 378 27.64 -5.96 -2.62
N HIS A 379 26.86 -4.97 -3.06
CA HIS A 379 25.49 -5.10 -3.56
C HIS A 379 24.53 -5.80 -2.58
N GLY A 380 24.89 -5.90 -1.29
CA GLY A 380 24.20 -6.68 -0.27
C GLY A 380 23.44 -5.84 0.74
N VAL A 381 22.68 -6.54 1.57
CA VAL A 381 21.96 -5.97 2.72
C VAL A 381 22.19 -6.77 3.99
N VAL A 382 22.05 -6.07 5.15
CA VAL A 382 21.70 -6.68 6.42
C VAL A 382 20.38 -6.07 6.87
N MET A 383 19.41 -6.90 7.21
CA MET A 383 18.08 -6.44 7.59
C MET A 383 17.75 -6.92 9.00
N TYR A 384 17.54 -5.96 9.89
CA TYR A 384 17.21 -6.23 11.29
C TYR A 384 15.77 -5.88 11.62
N ARG A 385 15.14 -6.69 12.47
CA ARG A 385 14.03 -6.23 13.31
C ARG A 385 14.61 -5.79 14.64
N VAL A 386 14.38 -4.53 14.99
CA VAL A 386 14.89 -3.88 16.21
C VAL A 386 13.75 -3.74 17.20
N SER A 387 13.87 -4.41 18.36
CA SER A 387 12.88 -4.36 19.44
C SER A 387 13.48 -3.75 20.72
N GLY A 388 12.60 -3.37 21.66
CA GLY A 388 12.96 -2.61 22.86
C GLY A 388 12.81 -1.08 22.67
N GLY A 389 12.55 -0.38 23.77
CA GLY A 389 12.24 1.05 23.78
C GLY A 389 10.89 1.40 23.16
N SER A 390 10.55 2.69 23.15
CA SER A 390 9.37 3.21 22.46
C SER A 390 9.76 3.62 21.04
N SER A 391 8.88 3.37 20.07
CA SER A 391 8.98 3.98 18.75
C SER A 391 8.54 5.44 18.84
N SER A 392 9.45 6.40 18.65
CA SER A 392 9.09 7.81 18.50
C SER A 392 8.91 8.10 17.00
N PRO A 393 7.88 8.81 16.56
CA PRO A 393 7.83 9.29 15.19
C PRO A 393 9.03 10.22 14.98
N SER A 394 9.82 9.98 13.94
CA SER A 394 10.98 10.80 13.60
C SER A 394 10.55 12.23 13.30
N PRO A 395 11.25 13.25 13.81
CA PRO A 395 10.88 14.63 13.57
C PRO A 395 11.02 14.98 12.08
N SER A 396 9.95 15.51 11.50
CA SER A 396 10.04 16.34 10.29
C SER A 396 10.93 17.56 10.60
N PRO A 397 11.66 18.10 9.61
CA PRO A 397 12.52 19.26 9.86
C PRO A 397 11.68 20.44 10.36
N SER A 398 11.99 20.89 11.58
CA SER A 398 11.31 21.99 12.26
C SER A 398 11.59 23.31 11.56
N GLY A 399 10.55 23.95 11.05
CA GLY A 399 10.52 25.39 10.90
C GLY A 399 10.35 26.05 12.29
N SER A 400 11.24 26.96 12.63
CA SER A 400 11.20 27.77 13.84
C SER A 400 9.82 28.40 14.06
N ALA A 401 9.21 28.16 15.21
CA ALA A 401 8.06 28.92 15.68
C ALA A 401 8.42 29.65 16.97
N SER A 402 8.22 30.97 16.95
CA SER A 402 8.33 31.91 18.05
C SER A 402 7.16 31.71 19.05
N PRO A 403 7.36 31.98 20.35
CA PRO A 403 6.33 31.73 21.36
C PRO A 403 5.27 32.82 21.39
N SER A 404 4.01 32.43 21.55
CA SER A 404 2.92 33.33 21.89
C SER A 404 2.08 32.77 23.04
N PRO A 405 1.50 33.64 23.91
CA PRO A 405 1.18 33.31 25.29
C PRO A 405 -0.18 32.61 25.48
N SER A 406 -0.25 31.85 26.56
CA SER A 406 -1.47 31.24 27.11
C SER A 406 -2.56 32.27 27.44
N PRO A 407 -3.83 31.86 27.36
CA PRO A 407 -4.81 32.29 28.30
C PRO A 407 -5.29 31.16 29.22
N SER A 408 -5.20 31.39 30.49
CA SER A 408 -5.87 30.61 31.55
C SER A 408 -7.37 30.73 31.44
N SER A 409 -8.10 29.62 31.51
CA SER A 409 -9.47 29.60 31.99
C SER A 409 -9.70 28.32 32.80
N SER A 410 -9.93 28.52 34.09
CA SER A 410 -10.33 27.53 35.05
C SER A 410 -11.79 27.12 34.81
N GLY A 411 -12.00 25.82 34.57
CA GLY A 411 -13.29 25.15 34.63
C GLY A 411 -13.10 23.77 35.22
N SER A 412 -13.67 23.52 36.41
CA SER A 412 -13.65 22.20 37.05
C SER A 412 -14.52 21.24 36.25
N GLY A 413 -13.88 20.47 35.34
CA GLY A 413 -14.48 19.34 34.63
C GLY A 413 -13.79 18.04 35.05
N VAL A 414 -14.58 16.99 35.23
CA VAL A 414 -14.10 15.61 35.40
C VAL A 414 -13.07 15.31 34.28
N PRO A 415 -11.90 14.70 34.55
CA PRO A 415 -10.91 14.42 33.51
C PRO A 415 -11.53 13.48 32.47
N VAL A 416 -11.69 13.96 31.25
CA VAL A 416 -12.17 13.14 30.13
C VAL A 416 -11.05 12.22 29.72
N ALA A 417 -11.27 10.92 29.85
CA ALA A 417 -10.24 9.90 29.60
C ALA A 417 -10.02 9.59 28.12
N CYS A 418 -10.80 10.21 27.23
CA CYS A 418 -10.69 9.98 25.78
C CYS A 418 -11.04 11.21 24.95
N ARG A 419 -10.50 11.22 23.72
CA ARG A 419 -10.87 12.19 22.67
C ARG A 419 -11.30 11.41 21.45
N VAL A 420 -12.34 11.87 20.76
CA VAL A 420 -12.83 11.31 19.51
C VAL A 420 -12.87 12.40 18.44
N SER A 421 -12.32 12.08 17.27
CA SER A 421 -12.50 12.86 16.03
C SER A 421 -13.29 12.00 15.06
N ASP A 422 -14.38 12.53 14.51
CA ASP A 422 -15.23 11.85 13.52
C ASP A 422 -15.28 12.67 12.23
N VAL A 423 -14.84 12.06 11.14
CA VAL A 423 -14.84 12.67 9.79
C VAL A 423 -15.86 11.96 8.93
N ILE A 424 -16.92 12.70 8.53
CA ILE A 424 -18.00 12.20 7.69
C ILE A 424 -17.78 12.60 6.23
N SER A 425 -17.78 11.61 5.33
CA SER A 425 -17.93 11.79 3.88
C SER A 425 -19.31 11.30 3.47
N LYS A 426 -20.10 12.14 2.80
CA LYS A 426 -21.52 11.87 2.51
C LYS A 426 -21.84 11.99 1.01
N TRP A 427 -22.86 11.23 0.59
CA TRP A 427 -23.51 11.29 -0.73
C TRP A 427 -25.04 11.15 -0.56
N ASP A 428 -25.80 11.18 -1.65
CA ASP A 428 -27.28 11.31 -1.63
C ASP A 428 -28.02 10.33 -0.70
N THR A 429 -27.56 9.10 -0.57
CA THR A 429 -28.26 8.05 0.21
C THR A 429 -27.35 7.36 1.24
N GLY A 430 -26.12 7.82 1.40
CA GLY A 430 -25.18 7.16 2.30
C GLY A 430 -24.07 8.08 2.81
N LEU A 431 -23.30 7.55 3.74
CA LEU A 431 -22.14 8.21 4.32
C LEU A 431 -21.07 7.19 4.71
N THR A 432 -19.87 7.70 4.85
CA THR A 432 -18.76 7.00 5.50
C THR A 432 -18.33 7.84 6.71
N ALA A 433 -18.19 7.20 7.87
CA ALA A 433 -17.62 7.79 9.07
C ALA A 433 -16.23 7.20 9.35
N ASN A 434 -15.23 8.05 9.59
CA ASN A 434 -13.91 7.67 10.07
C ASN A 434 -13.71 8.26 11.46
N ILE A 435 -13.70 7.39 12.47
CA ILE A 435 -13.67 7.75 13.88
C ILE A 435 -12.30 7.43 14.45
N THR A 436 -11.55 8.43 14.86
CA THR A 436 -10.28 8.26 15.58
C THR A 436 -10.52 8.39 17.08
N ILE A 437 -10.22 7.32 17.84
CA ILE A 437 -10.32 7.25 19.29
C ILE A 437 -8.93 7.45 19.87
N THR A 438 -8.73 8.44 20.72
CA THR A 438 -7.46 8.70 21.41
C THR A 438 -7.66 8.54 22.92
N ASN A 439 -6.82 7.71 23.56
CA ASN A 439 -6.74 7.63 25.01
C ASN A 439 -6.00 8.87 25.55
N SER A 440 -6.72 9.83 26.10
CA SER A 440 -6.15 11.04 26.73
C SER A 440 -5.92 10.88 28.23
N GLY A 441 -6.22 9.68 28.79
CA GLY A 441 -5.93 9.34 30.19
C GLY A 441 -4.48 8.94 30.42
N SER A 442 -4.12 8.73 31.68
CA SER A 442 -2.77 8.32 32.11
C SER A 442 -2.58 6.81 32.23
N ALA A 443 -3.63 6.02 32.06
CA ALA A 443 -3.61 4.56 32.12
C ALA A 443 -3.87 3.94 30.74
N THR A 444 -3.26 2.78 30.48
CA THR A 444 -3.54 1.99 29.26
C THR A 444 -4.97 1.46 29.31
N VAL A 445 -5.72 1.66 28.23
CA VAL A 445 -7.03 1.02 28.00
C VAL A 445 -6.78 -0.32 27.33
N SER A 446 -7.12 -1.43 28.00
CA SER A 446 -7.03 -2.78 27.48
C SER A 446 -8.43 -3.35 27.27
N GLY A 447 -8.79 -3.58 26.01
CA GLY A 447 -10.17 -3.85 25.60
C GLY A 447 -11.02 -2.59 25.67
N TRP A 448 -11.53 -2.14 24.53
CA TRP A 448 -12.36 -0.94 24.49
C TRP A 448 -13.68 -1.18 23.77
N SER A 449 -14.70 -0.46 24.23
CA SER A 449 -15.96 -0.30 23.54
C SER A 449 -16.29 1.19 23.43
N LEU A 450 -16.63 1.65 22.22
CA LEU A 450 -17.06 3.02 21.96
C LEU A 450 -18.56 3.03 21.69
N ALA A 451 -19.32 3.66 22.58
CA ALA A 451 -20.76 3.85 22.42
C ALA A 451 -21.05 5.23 21.81
N PHE A 452 -21.98 5.27 20.84
CA PHE A 452 -22.50 6.49 20.22
C PHE A 452 -23.89 6.25 19.66
N THR A 453 -24.65 7.33 19.41
CA THR A 453 -25.98 7.21 18.83
C THR A 453 -25.97 7.75 17.40
N LEU A 454 -26.33 6.92 16.45
CA LEU A 454 -26.52 7.34 15.07
C LEU A 454 -27.73 8.28 14.95
N PRO A 455 -27.62 9.36 14.18
CA PRO A 455 -28.78 10.17 13.82
C PRO A 455 -29.92 9.34 13.24
N SER A 456 -31.16 9.78 13.50
CA SER A 456 -32.35 9.08 13.01
C SER A 456 -32.33 8.89 11.51
N GLY A 457 -32.66 7.68 11.05
CA GLY A 457 -32.65 7.30 9.65
C GLY A 457 -31.30 6.81 9.12
N GLN A 458 -30.25 6.74 9.96
CA GLN A 458 -29.00 6.11 9.60
C GLN A 458 -28.96 4.63 9.99
N THR A 459 -28.38 3.80 9.11
CA THR A 459 -28.18 2.37 9.36
C THR A 459 -26.80 1.96 8.82
N ILE A 460 -25.94 1.40 9.67
CA ILE A 460 -24.62 0.87 9.28
C ILE A 460 -24.83 -0.32 8.34
N SER A 461 -24.25 -0.23 7.16
CA SER A 461 -24.25 -1.30 6.15
C SER A 461 -22.94 -2.10 6.16
N ASN A 462 -21.84 -1.49 6.55
CA ASN A 462 -20.53 -2.11 6.67
C ASN A 462 -19.69 -1.37 7.71
N GLY A 463 -18.74 -2.07 8.36
CA GLY A 463 -17.83 -1.47 9.34
C GLY A 463 -16.45 -2.12 9.30
N TRP A 464 -15.41 -1.35 9.67
CA TRP A 464 -14.04 -1.83 9.71
C TRP A 464 -13.32 -1.41 11.00
N ASN A 465 -12.33 -2.19 11.38
CA ASN A 465 -11.50 -2.02 12.59
C ASN A 465 -12.29 -2.07 13.92
N ALA A 466 -13.58 -2.43 13.89
CA ALA A 466 -14.42 -2.69 15.05
C ALA A 466 -15.60 -3.59 14.67
N THR A 467 -16.19 -4.24 15.66
CA THR A 467 -17.49 -4.90 15.51
C THR A 467 -18.58 -3.95 15.99
N TYR A 468 -19.59 -3.71 15.16
CA TYR A 468 -20.67 -2.75 15.42
C TYR A 468 -21.97 -3.48 15.77
N SER A 469 -22.61 -3.13 16.87
CA SER A 469 -23.90 -3.70 17.28
C SER A 469 -24.68 -2.72 18.20
N PRO A 470 -25.99 -2.51 17.93
CA PRO A 470 -26.75 -2.82 16.71
C PRO A 470 -26.28 -1.96 15.54
N SER A 471 -26.84 -2.16 14.34
CA SER A 471 -26.50 -1.38 13.14
C SER A 471 -27.18 -0.01 13.07
N SER A 472 -28.10 0.33 13.99
CA SER A 472 -28.83 1.60 14.01
C SER A 472 -29.17 2.02 15.45
N GLY A 473 -29.53 3.28 15.63
CA GLY A 473 -29.81 3.84 16.96
C GLY A 473 -28.57 3.96 17.82
N GLN A 474 -28.62 3.50 19.07
CA GLN A 474 -27.46 3.48 19.95
C GLN A 474 -26.56 2.29 19.58
N VAL A 475 -25.41 2.59 19.01
CA VAL A 475 -24.42 1.62 18.53
C VAL A 475 -23.26 1.51 19.50
N THR A 476 -22.77 0.30 19.72
CA THR A 476 -21.50 0.03 20.38
C THR A 476 -20.52 -0.55 19.35
N ALA A 477 -19.40 0.14 19.13
CA ALA A 477 -18.26 -0.37 18.38
C ALA A 477 -17.28 -1.02 19.38
N THR A 478 -17.00 -2.31 19.23
CA THR A 478 -16.07 -3.04 20.09
C THR A 478 -14.77 -3.33 19.33
N ASN A 479 -13.63 -3.24 20.00
CA ASN A 479 -12.33 -3.50 19.41
C ASN A 479 -12.25 -4.91 18.80
N VAL A 480 -11.41 -5.02 17.79
CA VAL A 480 -10.96 -6.31 17.24
C VAL A 480 -9.63 -6.73 17.89
N SER A 481 -9.18 -7.95 17.59
CA SER A 481 -8.02 -8.56 18.29
C SER A 481 -6.71 -7.75 18.21
N TYR A 482 -6.51 -6.95 17.18
CA TYR A 482 -5.27 -6.23 16.93
C TYR A 482 -5.26 -4.77 17.42
N ASN A 483 -6.40 -4.19 17.80
CA ASN A 483 -6.48 -2.78 18.21
C ASN A 483 -7.08 -2.57 19.60
N GLY A 484 -7.17 -3.64 20.40
CA GLY A 484 -7.82 -3.60 21.71
C GLY A 484 -7.03 -2.84 22.79
N THR A 485 -5.78 -2.47 22.57
CA THR A 485 -4.92 -1.80 23.56
C THR A 485 -4.60 -0.38 23.11
N LEU A 486 -4.97 0.61 23.94
CA LEU A 486 -4.67 2.02 23.72
C LEU A 486 -3.83 2.54 24.91
N PRO A 487 -2.51 2.67 24.76
CA PRO A 487 -1.66 3.29 25.78
C PRO A 487 -2.01 4.76 25.98
N PRO A 488 -1.55 5.43 27.07
CA PRO A 488 -1.70 6.87 27.24
C PRO A 488 -1.22 7.64 26.00
N GLY A 489 -2.05 8.51 25.44
CA GLY A 489 -1.79 9.22 24.19
C GLY A 489 -1.93 8.38 22.91
N GLY A 490 -2.12 7.06 23.04
CA GLY A 490 -2.33 6.17 21.91
C GLY A 490 -3.71 6.34 21.28
N SER A 491 -3.80 6.06 19.97
CA SER A 491 -5.06 6.17 19.22
C SER A 491 -5.27 4.98 18.29
N THR A 492 -6.53 4.75 17.94
CA THR A 492 -6.94 3.83 16.88
C THR A 492 -8.01 4.48 16.03
N THR A 493 -8.04 4.13 14.75
CA THR A 493 -9.08 4.59 13.82
C THR A 493 -9.96 3.41 13.44
N ILE A 494 -11.26 3.62 13.60
CA ILE A 494 -12.33 2.72 13.18
C ILE A 494 -13.24 3.45 12.20
N GLY A 495 -14.09 2.73 11.48
CA GLY A 495 -15.05 3.41 10.63
C GLY A 495 -16.19 2.54 10.19
N PHE A 496 -17.20 3.18 9.61
CA PHE A 496 -18.35 2.47 9.04
C PHE A 496 -18.91 3.21 7.83
N GLN A 497 -19.56 2.46 6.99
CA GLN A 497 -20.46 2.97 5.97
C GLN A 497 -21.90 2.82 6.45
N ALA A 498 -22.71 3.84 6.24
CA ALA A 498 -24.12 3.80 6.59
C ALA A 498 -24.99 4.36 5.46
N THR A 499 -26.21 3.85 5.35
CA THR A 499 -27.28 4.48 4.58
C THR A 499 -27.98 5.54 5.44
N HIS A 500 -28.61 6.55 4.82
CA HIS A 500 -29.45 7.52 5.51
C HIS A 500 -30.68 7.93 4.71
N THR A 501 -31.73 8.40 5.40
CA THR A 501 -32.99 8.90 4.82
C THR A 501 -33.05 10.43 4.85
N GLY A 502 -31.93 11.09 4.52
CA GLY A 502 -31.83 12.55 4.47
C GLY A 502 -30.97 13.20 5.57
N ASN A 503 -30.64 12.49 6.66
CA ASN A 503 -29.76 13.02 7.71
C ASN A 503 -28.41 12.32 7.70
N ALA A 504 -27.38 12.99 7.18
CA ALA A 504 -26.00 12.53 7.11
C ALA A 504 -25.08 13.20 8.16
N ALA A 505 -25.62 13.64 9.31
CA ALA A 505 -24.84 14.25 10.38
C ALA A 505 -23.99 13.19 11.11
N ALA A 506 -22.88 13.65 11.74
CA ALA A 506 -22.09 12.83 12.66
C ALA A 506 -22.85 12.55 13.97
N PRO A 507 -22.53 11.47 14.70
CA PRO A 507 -22.94 11.28 16.08
C PRO A 507 -22.51 12.46 16.96
N ALA A 508 -23.40 12.95 17.82
CA ALA A 508 -23.14 14.15 18.62
C ALA A 508 -22.24 13.91 19.85
N ALA A 509 -22.13 12.65 20.30
CA ALA A 509 -21.38 12.29 21.51
C ALA A 509 -20.88 10.85 21.43
N PHE A 510 -19.74 10.61 22.09
CA PHE A 510 -19.09 9.32 22.19
C PHE A 510 -18.73 9.01 23.64
N ALA A 511 -18.78 7.73 24.03
CA ALA A 511 -18.34 7.23 25.33
C ALA A 511 -17.44 6.01 25.18
N LEU A 512 -16.20 6.08 25.69
CA LEU A 512 -15.25 4.98 25.69
C LEU A 512 -15.33 4.23 27.02
N ASN A 513 -15.66 2.93 26.99
CA ASN A 513 -15.87 2.10 28.18
C ASN A 513 -16.81 2.76 29.20
N GLY A 514 -17.85 3.47 28.73
CA GLY A 514 -18.82 4.18 29.54
C GLY A 514 -18.40 5.59 30.01
N ALA A 515 -17.14 6.00 29.80
CA ALA A 515 -16.67 7.35 30.08
C ALA A 515 -16.88 8.28 28.87
N PRO A 516 -17.46 9.50 29.04
CA PRO A 516 -17.67 10.43 27.95
C PRO A 516 -16.34 10.91 27.37
N CYS A 517 -16.25 10.98 26.02
CA CYS A 517 -15.10 11.49 25.31
C CYS A 517 -15.28 12.96 24.91
N ALA A 518 -14.18 13.72 24.89
CA ALA A 518 -14.16 15.00 24.19
C ALA A 518 -14.25 14.76 22.69
N VAL A 519 -15.11 15.50 21.99
CA VAL A 519 -15.22 15.49 20.52
C VAL A 519 -14.40 16.64 19.95
N SER A 520 -13.58 16.39 18.91
CA SER A 520 -12.66 17.36 18.31
C SER A 520 -12.82 17.47 16.81
#